data_38fcea1a25e0a99be05d7e790604eaab
#
_entry.id   38fcea1a25e0a99be05d7e790604eaab
#
_cell.length_a   1.000
_cell.length_b   1.000
_cell.length_c   1.000
_cell.angle_alpha   90.00
_cell.angle_beta   90.00
_cell.angle_gamma   90.00
#
_symmetry.space_group_name_H-M   'P 1'
#
loop_
_entity.id
_entity.type
_entity.pdbx_description
1 polymer ?
#
loop_
_entity_poly.entity_id
_entity_poly.type
_entity_poly.pdbx_seq_one_letter_code
_entity_poly.pdbx_strand_id
1 'polypeptide(L)'
;MADVTTTLFSSSVLSTRKMLVPVDGSSASMKALQYAAHIAELEANDAEVIVLHVLEDIKQGGAIGLQAKYGNVRLVEGFKRARREAALKWLKQIEEAAKKKGIRLKSEILDGDSKVDIIIDYANEKSVDLIVMGSRGITGFKRLLLGSVANAVVSNAPCPVMVVR
;
A
#
# COMPACT_ATOMS: atom_id res chain seq x y z
N MET A 1 21.57 15.11 -32.24
CA MET A 1 21.82 14.73 -30.83
C MET A 1 20.91 15.61 -29.99
N ALA A 2 19.93 15.04 -29.32
CA ALA A 2 19.10 15.80 -28.38
C ALA A 2 20.00 16.27 -27.23
N ASP A 3 19.87 17.55 -26.86
CA ASP A 3 20.64 18.13 -25.75
C ASP A 3 20.33 17.36 -24.46
N VAL A 4 21.33 16.69 -23.91
CA VAL A 4 21.25 15.87 -22.69
C VAL A 4 20.68 16.69 -21.54
N THR A 5 20.98 17.99 -21.49
CA THR A 5 20.51 18.90 -20.45
C THR A 5 19.00 19.10 -20.52
N THR A 6 18.41 19.24 -21.70
CA THR A 6 16.96 19.42 -21.89
C THR A 6 16.19 18.13 -21.54
N THR A 7 16.78 16.96 -21.79
CA THR A 7 16.14 15.68 -21.51
C THR A 7 16.21 15.30 -20.02
N LEU A 8 17.34 15.60 -19.34
CA LEU A 8 17.54 15.21 -17.93
C LEU A 8 16.78 16.08 -16.93
N PHE A 9 16.49 17.34 -17.25
CA PHE A 9 15.87 18.28 -16.33
C PHE A 9 14.50 18.80 -16.80
N SER A 10 13.86 18.09 -17.73
CA SER A 10 12.48 18.38 -18.10
C SER A 10 11.56 18.06 -16.92
N SER A 11 10.90 19.06 -16.38
CA SER A 11 9.95 18.93 -15.25
C SER A 11 8.79 17.98 -15.52
N SER A 12 8.52 17.63 -16.78
CA SER A 12 7.50 16.68 -17.17
C SER A 12 7.83 15.21 -16.85
N VAL A 13 9.12 14.90 -16.63
CA VAL A 13 9.57 13.51 -16.41
C VAL A 13 9.50 13.08 -14.95
N LEU A 14 9.35 14.00 -14.00
CA LEU A 14 9.44 13.71 -12.56
C LEU A 14 8.23 14.19 -11.74
N SER A 15 7.09 14.51 -12.36
CA SER A 15 5.91 14.85 -11.56
C SER A 15 5.29 13.59 -10.95
N THR A 16 5.45 13.42 -9.65
CA THR A 16 4.81 12.34 -8.89
C THR A 16 3.36 12.72 -8.62
N ARG A 17 2.47 12.41 -9.58
CA ARG A 17 1.05 12.75 -9.48
C ARG A 17 0.21 11.71 -8.76
N LYS A 18 0.65 10.45 -8.75
CA LYS A 18 -0.11 9.36 -8.16
C LYS A 18 0.82 8.44 -7.36
N MET A 19 0.67 8.48 -6.06
CA MET A 19 1.45 7.64 -5.14
C MET A 19 0.60 6.52 -4.57
N LEU A 20 1.12 5.29 -4.60
CA LEU A 20 0.52 4.12 -3.97
C LEU A 20 1.23 3.82 -2.64
N VAL A 21 0.47 3.72 -1.57
CA VAL A 21 0.98 3.40 -0.23
C VAL A 21 0.30 2.14 0.28
N PRO A 22 0.93 0.96 0.12
CA PRO A 22 0.46 -0.26 0.74
C PRO A 22 0.59 -0.17 2.27
N VAL A 23 -0.50 -0.41 2.98
CA VAL A 23 -0.54 -0.34 4.45
C VAL A 23 -1.06 -1.63 5.07
N ASP A 24 -0.43 -2.04 6.17
CA ASP A 24 -0.81 -3.21 6.96
C ASP A 24 -1.03 -2.89 8.45
N GLY A 25 -0.96 -1.60 8.82
CA GLY A 25 -1.07 -1.12 10.18
C GLY A 25 0.23 -1.19 10.98
N SER A 26 1.34 -1.66 10.40
CA SER A 26 2.66 -1.61 11.05
C SER A 26 3.17 -0.15 11.17
N SER A 27 4.07 0.07 12.13
CA SER A 27 4.71 1.39 12.30
C SER A 27 5.46 1.83 11.04
N ALA A 28 6.07 0.90 10.31
CA ALA A 28 6.80 1.20 9.09
C ALA A 28 5.84 1.60 7.95
N SER A 29 4.70 0.93 7.78
CA SER A 29 3.71 1.33 6.78
C SER A 29 3.06 2.67 7.11
N MET A 30 2.85 2.98 8.39
CA MET A 30 2.35 4.30 8.80
C MET A 30 3.38 5.41 8.59
N LYS A 31 4.67 5.14 8.80
CA LYS A 31 5.72 6.09 8.42
C LYS A 31 5.76 6.31 6.91
N ALA A 32 5.63 5.25 6.11
CA ALA A 32 5.56 5.37 4.65
C ALA A 32 4.42 6.28 4.21
N LEU A 33 3.25 6.14 4.83
CA LEU A 33 2.11 7.03 4.59
C LEU A 33 2.42 8.49 4.95
N GLN A 34 3.11 8.74 6.07
CA GLN A 34 3.53 10.09 6.45
C GLN A 34 4.48 10.71 5.42
N TYR A 35 5.43 9.92 4.88
CA TYR A 35 6.33 10.38 3.81
C TYR A 35 5.57 10.70 2.52
N ALA A 36 4.64 9.84 2.09
CA ALA A 36 3.81 10.09 0.92
C ALA A 36 2.94 11.34 1.08
N ALA A 37 2.35 11.53 2.26
CA ALA A 37 1.59 12.73 2.59
C ALA A 37 2.46 14.01 2.52
N HIS A 38 3.69 13.95 3.03
CA HIS A 38 4.62 15.07 2.96
C HIS A 38 5.05 15.39 1.51
N ILE A 39 5.29 14.37 0.69
CA ILE A 39 5.57 14.58 -0.74
C ILE A 39 4.37 15.26 -1.42
N ALA A 40 3.14 14.82 -1.12
CA ALA A 40 1.94 15.46 -1.68
C ALA A 40 1.78 16.93 -1.26
N GLU A 41 2.16 17.29 -0.03
CA GLU A 41 2.20 18.68 0.44
C GLU A 41 3.22 19.52 -0.35
N LEU A 42 4.41 18.95 -0.65
CA LEU A 42 5.47 19.63 -1.43
C LEU A 42 5.09 19.86 -2.90
N GLU A 43 4.32 18.94 -3.49
CA GLU A 43 3.77 19.03 -4.86
C GLU A 43 2.53 19.96 -4.93
N ALA A 44 2.36 20.88 -3.99
CA ALA A 44 1.24 21.80 -3.88
C ALA A 44 -0.14 21.11 -3.93
N ASN A 45 -0.23 19.89 -3.38
CA ASN A 45 -1.41 19.03 -3.37
C ASN A 45 -1.91 18.59 -4.76
N ASP A 46 -1.07 18.67 -5.77
CA ASP A 46 -1.39 18.17 -7.13
C ASP A 46 -1.25 16.63 -7.22
N ALA A 47 -0.57 16.03 -6.23
CA ALA A 47 -0.42 14.58 -6.11
C ALA A 47 -1.60 13.93 -5.38
N GLU A 48 -2.03 12.76 -5.87
CA GLU A 48 -3.01 11.89 -5.23
C GLU A 48 -2.29 10.78 -4.45
N VAL A 49 -2.63 10.62 -3.18
CA VAL A 49 -2.15 9.49 -2.34
C VAL A 49 -3.22 8.41 -2.32
N ILE A 50 -2.88 7.22 -2.77
CA ILE A 50 -3.74 6.04 -2.73
C ILE A 50 -3.24 5.11 -1.63
N VAL A 51 -4.02 4.94 -0.58
CA VAL A 51 -3.73 4.00 0.50
C VAL A 51 -4.37 2.67 0.16
N LEU A 52 -3.57 1.63 -0.02
CA LEU A 52 -4.04 0.29 -0.34
C LEU A 52 -3.87 -0.65 0.85
N HIS A 53 -4.97 -1.22 1.32
CA HIS A 53 -4.95 -2.29 2.32
C HIS A 53 -5.38 -3.61 1.69
N VAL A 54 -4.49 -4.61 1.72
CA VAL A 54 -4.78 -5.94 1.16
C VAL A 54 -5.19 -6.90 2.28
N LEU A 55 -6.40 -7.43 2.18
CA LEU A 55 -6.91 -8.50 3.02
C LEU A 55 -6.60 -9.83 2.37
N GLU A 56 -5.54 -10.51 2.83
CA GLU A 56 -5.26 -11.87 2.35
C GLU A 56 -6.37 -12.83 2.73
N ASP A 57 -6.72 -13.69 1.79
CA ASP A 57 -7.65 -14.77 2.06
C ASP A 57 -7.13 -15.69 3.17
N ILE A 58 -8.08 -16.18 3.95
CA ILE A 58 -7.79 -17.09 5.05
C ILE A 58 -7.34 -18.41 4.42
N LYS A 59 -6.01 -18.60 4.33
CA LYS A 59 -5.45 -19.86 3.86
C LYS A 59 -5.93 -21.01 4.75
N GLN A 60 -6.09 -22.19 4.16
CA GLN A 60 -6.62 -23.39 4.85
C GLN A 60 -5.72 -23.91 6.00
N GLY A 61 -4.78 -23.11 6.47
CA GLY A 61 -3.92 -23.37 7.61
C GLY A 61 -4.31 -22.56 8.84
N GLY A 62 -4.04 -23.11 10.03
CA GLY A 62 -4.40 -22.50 11.30
C GLY A 62 -5.84 -22.79 11.74
N ALA A 63 -6.22 -22.31 12.94
CA ALA A 63 -7.51 -22.62 13.56
C ALA A 63 -8.74 -22.21 12.71
N ILE A 64 -8.68 -21.07 12.03
CA ILE A 64 -9.77 -20.55 11.19
C ILE A 64 -9.86 -21.32 9.88
N GLY A 65 -8.72 -21.66 9.26
CA GLY A 65 -8.70 -22.49 8.05
C GLY A 65 -9.21 -23.91 8.30
N LEU A 66 -8.93 -24.49 9.47
CA LEU A 66 -9.51 -25.75 9.90
C LEU A 66 -11.04 -25.65 10.03
N GLN A 67 -11.56 -24.58 10.62
CA GLN A 67 -13.00 -24.35 10.73
C GLN A 67 -13.66 -24.23 9.33
N ALA A 68 -13.01 -23.60 8.37
CA ALA A 68 -13.48 -23.56 6.98
C ALA A 68 -13.54 -24.97 6.37
N LYS A 69 -12.51 -25.77 6.58
CA LYS A 69 -12.41 -27.16 6.09
C LYS A 69 -13.51 -28.07 6.68
N TYR A 70 -13.91 -27.84 7.92
CA TYR A 70 -14.95 -28.62 8.59
C TYR A 70 -16.36 -28.01 8.45
N GLY A 71 -16.58 -27.11 7.48
CA GLY A 71 -17.90 -26.64 7.09
C GLY A 71 -18.46 -25.49 7.94
N ASN A 72 -17.68 -24.87 8.83
CA ASN A 72 -18.15 -23.73 9.62
C ASN A 72 -18.04 -22.41 8.84
N VAL A 73 -18.71 -22.36 7.67
CA VAL A 73 -18.69 -21.24 6.73
C VAL A 73 -19.13 -19.93 7.40
N ARG A 74 -20.16 -19.97 8.25
CA ARG A 74 -20.66 -18.77 8.94
C ARG A 74 -19.63 -18.11 9.84
N LEU A 75 -18.81 -18.90 10.54
CA LEU A 75 -17.74 -18.38 11.39
C LEU A 75 -16.66 -17.67 10.54
N VAL A 76 -16.26 -18.30 9.42
CA VAL A 76 -15.25 -17.75 8.51
C VAL A 76 -15.73 -16.46 7.86
N GLU A 77 -16.98 -16.43 7.39
CA GLU A 77 -17.61 -15.22 6.83
C GLU A 77 -17.73 -14.10 7.87
N GLY A 78 -18.14 -14.43 9.09
CA GLY A 78 -18.19 -13.48 10.20
C GLY A 78 -16.83 -12.87 10.49
N PHE A 79 -15.78 -13.69 10.49
CA PHE A 79 -14.42 -13.22 10.70
C PHE A 79 -13.90 -12.34 9.55
N LYS A 80 -14.15 -12.74 8.28
CA LYS A 80 -13.83 -11.93 7.10
C LYS A 80 -14.51 -10.56 7.16
N ARG A 81 -15.81 -10.55 7.51
CA ARG A 81 -16.60 -9.33 7.66
C ARG A 81 -16.01 -8.41 8.75
N ALA A 82 -15.77 -8.96 9.94
CA ALA A 82 -15.22 -8.18 11.05
C ALA A 82 -13.85 -7.56 10.72
N ARG A 83 -12.97 -8.30 10.03
CA ARG A 83 -11.68 -7.76 9.54
C ARG A 83 -11.88 -6.61 8.58
N ARG A 84 -12.80 -6.75 7.62
CA ARG A 84 -13.08 -5.73 6.61
C ARG A 84 -13.70 -4.47 7.26
N GLU A 85 -14.63 -4.62 8.18
CA GLU A 85 -15.22 -3.51 8.94
C GLU A 85 -14.18 -2.76 9.76
N ALA A 86 -13.28 -3.48 10.44
CA ALA A 86 -12.19 -2.88 11.19
C ALA A 86 -11.24 -2.08 10.27
N ALA A 87 -10.89 -2.64 9.12
CA ALA A 87 -10.04 -1.98 8.13
C ALA A 87 -10.73 -0.72 7.57
N LEU A 88 -12.01 -0.79 7.20
CA LEU A 88 -12.78 0.36 6.71
C LEU A 88 -12.82 1.49 7.74
N LYS A 89 -13.09 1.17 9.01
CA LYS A 89 -13.12 2.17 10.08
C LYS A 89 -11.77 2.86 10.25
N TRP A 90 -10.69 2.10 10.22
CA TRP A 90 -9.34 2.62 10.36
C TRP A 90 -8.93 3.48 9.16
N LEU A 91 -9.18 3.01 7.92
CA LEU A 91 -8.87 3.75 6.70
C LEU A 91 -9.65 5.07 6.61
N LYS A 92 -10.93 5.07 7.03
CA LYS A 92 -11.73 6.29 7.10
C LYS A 92 -11.11 7.34 8.02
N GLN A 93 -10.52 6.94 9.14
CA GLN A 93 -9.81 7.87 10.03
C GLN A 93 -8.58 8.49 9.34
N ILE A 94 -7.87 7.72 8.51
CA ILE A 94 -6.75 8.21 7.71
C ILE A 94 -7.24 9.25 6.68
N GLU A 95 -8.31 8.95 5.95
CA GLU A 95 -8.90 9.88 4.97
C GLU A 95 -9.37 11.19 5.62
N GLU A 96 -10.03 11.10 6.77
CA GLU A 96 -10.48 12.28 7.53
C GLU A 96 -9.29 13.14 8.00
N ALA A 97 -8.19 12.50 8.44
CA ALA A 97 -6.98 13.20 8.84
C ALA A 97 -6.29 13.89 7.65
N ALA A 98 -6.20 13.22 6.51
CA ALA A 98 -5.66 13.78 5.27
C ALA A 98 -6.51 14.97 4.78
N LYS A 99 -7.83 14.84 4.80
CA LYS A 99 -8.76 15.91 4.41
C LYS A 99 -8.58 17.18 5.26
N LYS A 100 -8.36 17.05 6.56
CA LYS A 100 -8.09 18.19 7.46
C LYS A 100 -6.81 18.94 7.09
N LYS A 101 -5.86 18.26 6.45
CA LYS A 101 -4.60 18.85 5.98
C LYS A 101 -4.63 19.27 4.50
N GLY A 102 -5.78 19.13 3.83
CA GLY A 102 -5.91 19.44 2.41
C GLY A 102 -5.23 18.45 1.47
N ILE A 103 -4.79 17.28 1.97
CA ILE A 103 -4.13 16.25 1.16
C ILE A 103 -5.18 15.44 0.39
N ARG A 104 -4.98 15.27 -0.93
CA ARG A 104 -5.82 14.43 -1.78
C ARG A 104 -5.46 12.96 -1.54
N LEU A 105 -6.21 12.32 -0.65
CA LEU A 105 -6.01 10.92 -0.27
C LEU A 105 -7.31 10.14 -0.43
N LYS A 106 -7.20 8.96 -1.03
CA LYS A 106 -8.27 7.94 -1.03
C LYS A 106 -7.73 6.62 -0.51
N SER A 107 -8.58 5.77 0.04
CA SER A 107 -8.21 4.43 0.48
C SER A 107 -9.01 3.36 -0.25
N GLU A 108 -8.37 2.23 -0.49
CA GLU A 108 -8.99 1.05 -1.10
C GLU A 108 -8.63 -0.21 -0.32
N ILE A 109 -9.57 -1.16 -0.29
CA ILE A 109 -9.37 -2.49 0.27
C ILE A 109 -9.57 -3.51 -0.85
N LEU A 110 -8.55 -4.31 -1.10
CA LEU A 110 -8.61 -5.45 -2.01
C LEU A 110 -8.43 -6.75 -1.26
N ASP A 111 -9.15 -7.76 -1.69
CA ASP A 111 -9.03 -9.13 -1.18
C ASP A 111 -8.26 -9.98 -2.18
N GLY A 112 -7.46 -10.92 -1.70
CA GLY A 112 -6.81 -11.92 -2.56
C GLY A 112 -5.68 -12.69 -1.87
N ASP A 113 -5.07 -13.61 -2.63
CA ASP A 113 -4.12 -14.60 -2.11
C ASP A 113 -2.69 -14.07 -1.97
N SER A 114 -2.32 -13.07 -2.77
CA SER A 114 -0.97 -12.51 -2.82
C SER A 114 -0.97 -11.00 -2.71
N LYS A 115 -0.45 -10.48 -1.60
CA LYS A 115 -0.28 -9.03 -1.43
C LYS A 115 0.63 -8.42 -2.50
N VAL A 116 1.66 -9.15 -2.90
CA VAL A 116 2.66 -8.67 -3.86
C VAL A 116 2.02 -8.45 -5.21
N ASP A 117 1.32 -9.47 -5.73
CA ASP A 117 0.69 -9.40 -7.04
C ASP A 117 -0.39 -8.31 -7.06
N ILE A 118 -1.23 -8.22 -6.03
CA ILE A 118 -2.24 -7.18 -5.91
C ILE A 118 -1.63 -5.77 -5.94
N ILE A 119 -0.53 -5.54 -5.22
CA ILE A 119 0.15 -4.24 -5.21
C ILE A 119 0.71 -3.90 -6.59
N ILE A 120 1.35 -4.87 -7.27
CA ILE A 120 1.96 -4.69 -8.58
C ILE A 120 0.90 -4.45 -9.65
N ASP A 121 -0.13 -5.31 -9.68
CA ASP A 121 -1.23 -5.20 -10.64
C ASP A 121 -1.98 -3.87 -10.46
N TYR A 122 -2.26 -3.48 -9.22
CA TYR A 122 -2.88 -2.20 -8.92
C TYR A 122 -2.03 -1.02 -9.38
N ALA A 123 -0.72 -1.07 -9.14
CA ALA A 123 0.19 -0.02 -9.57
C ALA A 123 0.24 0.13 -11.09
N ASN A 124 0.20 -0.99 -11.81
CA ASN A 124 0.17 -1.02 -13.26
C ASN A 124 -1.16 -0.50 -13.82
N GLU A 125 -2.29 -1.06 -13.36
CA GLU A 125 -3.63 -0.68 -13.82
C GLU A 125 -3.97 0.80 -13.59
N LYS A 126 -3.54 1.35 -12.46
CA LYS A 126 -3.80 2.75 -12.10
C LYS A 126 -2.72 3.71 -12.60
N SER A 127 -1.70 3.22 -13.29
CA SER A 127 -0.56 4.04 -13.75
C SER A 127 0.03 4.86 -12.60
N VAL A 128 0.48 4.15 -11.57
CA VAL A 128 1.10 4.74 -10.38
C VAL A 128 2.50 5.23 -10.72
N ASP A 129 2.86 6.43 -10.27
CA ASP A 129 4.17 7.03 -10.53
C ASP A 129 5.22 6.66 -9.48
N LEU A 130 4.78 6.37 -8.25
CA LEU A 130 5.64 6.03 -7.13
C LEU A 130 4.91 5.11 -6.14
N ILE A 131 5.54 4.02 -5.75
CA ILE A 131 5.12 3.22 -4.58
C ILE A 131 5.93 3.67 -3.37
N VAL A 132 5.25 4.03 -2.27
CA VAL A 132 5.89 4.36 -0.98
C VAL A 132 5.47 3.32 0.04
N MET A 133 6.40 2.52 0.54
CA MET A 133 6.05 1.41 1.42
C MET A 133 7.00 1.25 2.61
N GLY A 134 6.50 0.63 3.67
CA GLY A 134 7.32 0.29 4.83
C GLY A 134 8.32 -0.82 4.50
N SER A 135 9.52 -0.72 5.07
CA SER A 135 10.56 -1.75 4.89
C SER A 135 10.19 -3.09 5.52
N ARG A 136 9.23 -3.13 6.45
CA ARG A 136 8.77 -4.33 7.18
C ARG A 136 7.27 -4.24 7.44
N GLY A 137 6.62 -5.40 7.52
CA GLY A 137 5.23 -5.52 7.95
C GLY A 137 5.09 -5.90 9.43
N ILE A 138 3.87 -6.29 9.82
CA ILE A 138 3.48 -6.66 11.19
C ILE A 138 4.34 -7.80 11.76
N THR A 139 4.79 -8.74 10.94
CA THR A 139 5.56 -9.92 11.38
C THR A 139 7.01 -9.63 11.77
N GLY A 140 7.54 -8.46 11.45
CA GLY A 140 8.75 -7.82 11.94
C GLY A 140 9.97 -8.71 12.25
N PHE A 141 10.34 -9.62 11.35
CA PHE A 141 11.53 -10.48 11.58
C PHE A 141 12.80 -9.61 11.65
N LYS A 142 13.39 -9.52 12.85
CA LYS A 142 14.50 -8.60 13.18
C LYS A 142 15.79 -8.81 12.37
N ARG A 143 15.94 -9.92 11.66
CA ARG A 143 17.17 -10.31 10.95
C ARG A 143 17.24 -9.91 9.48
N LEU A 144 16.13 -9.52 8.86
CA LEU A 144 16.12 -9.13 7.46
C LEU A 144 16.15 -7.60 7.33
N LEU A 145 17.00 -7.11 6.44
CA LEU A 145 17.08 -5.68 6.10
C LEU A 145 15.79 -5.18 5.47
N LEU A 146 15.13 -6.03 4.68
CA LEU A 146 13.88 -5.77 3.96
C LEU A 146 12.91 -6.94 4.18
N GLY A 147 11.63 -6.64 4.41
CA GLY A 147 10.57 -7.65 4.52
C GLY A 147 10.28 -8.32 3.17
N SER A 148 9.71 -9.53 3.19
CA SER A 148 9.44 -10.32 1.98
C SER A 148 8.58 -9.58 0.95
N VAL A 149 7.51 -8.92 1.40
CA VAL A 149 6.63 -8.13 0.51
C VAL A 149 7.38 -6.95 -0.08
N ALA A 150 8.10 -6.18 0.75
CA ALA A 150 8.86 -5.03 0.28
C ALA A 150 9.95 -5.43 -0.73
N ASN A 151 10.68 -6.52 -0.45
CA ASN A 151 11.68 -7.04 -1.38
C ASN A 151 11.07 -7.46 -2.72
N ALA A 152 9.97 -8.18 -2.69
CA ALA A 152 9.31 -8.64 -3.91
C ALA A 152 8.71 -7.47 -4.72
N VAL A 153 8.11 -6.47 -4.06
CA VAL A 153 7.58 -5.28 -4.74
C VAL A 153 8.72 -4.48 -5.37
N VAL A 154 9.83 -4.23 -4.65
CA VAL A 154 10.99 -3.52 -5.22
C VAL A 154 11.54 -4.22 -6.47
N SER A 155 11.52 -5.56 -6.49
CA SER A 155 12.07 -6.34 -7.61
C SER A 155 11.15 -6.38 -8.84
N ASN A 156 9.84 -6.15 -8.68
CA ASN A 156 8.86 -6.40 -9.74
C ASN A 156 7.93 -5.20 -10.03
N ALA A 157 8.07 -4.09 -9.32
CA ALA A 157 7.20 -2.94 -9.50
C ALA A 157 7.37 -2.29 -10.89
N PRO A 158 6.26 -1.79 -11.50
CA PRO A 158 6.31 -1.12 -12.80
C PRO A 158 6.82 0.34 -12.70
N CYS A 159 7.02 0.86 -11.50
CA CYS A 159 7.43 2.23 -11.22
C CYS A 159 8.47 2.28 -10.08
N PRO A 160 9.10 3.42 -9.82
CA PRO A 160 9.98 3.61 -8.67
C PRO A 160 9.33 3.21 -7.35
N VAL A 161 10.15 2.70 -6.41
CA VAL A 161 9.70 2.29 -5.06
C VAL A 161 10.55 2.96 -4.00
N MET A 162 9.91 3.73 -3.13
CA MET A 162 10.52 4.29 -1.93
C MET A 162 10.26 3.39 -0.74
N VAL A 163 11.32 2.91 -0.10
CA VAL A 163 11.22 2.05 1.09
C VAL A 163 11.57 2.84 2.34
N VAL A 164 10.62 2.92 3.27
CA VAL A 164 10.72 3.68 4.53
C VAL A 164 10.96 2.75 5.71
N ARG A 165 11.89 3.12 6.61
CA ARG A 165 12.23 2.39 7.84
C ARG A 165 11.63 3.03 9.08
#